data_e44324b19f45468aea5614f4232932f0
#
_entry.id   e44324b19f45468aea5614f4232932f0
#
_cell.length_a   1.000
_cell.length_b   1.000
_cell.length_c   1.000
_cell.angle_alpha   90.00
_cell.angle_beta   90.00
_cell.angle_gamma   90.00
#
_symmetry.space_group_name_H-M   'P 1'
#
loop_
_entity.id
_entity.type
_entity.pdbx_description
1 polymer ?
#
loop_
_entity_poly.entity_id
_entity_poly.type
_entity_poly.pdbx_seq_one_letter_code
_entity_poly.pdbx_strand_id
1 'polypeptide(L)'
;MRRLLPLLLVAAWAPALPAQIVANWDTKPYVTDSALVFHDDLDFYLNSYSKQEIKSMRRMVSIWRMNFDKVIRATIDDIRTHSEGAGVATRTKDFELPVAQTGARYRLSADQGRIRVFMFGSITNPPARFQLPLWDALQRKYDSTQVRLFMIYGRELHPGDQKTYRDYPAPKSEHEKLAYAQELGHTVKIPVLVDGLNDAVLDSYGRAPNAAYVIDRDGHLVFRGTWADSRKVEYIVDTLLRWYAEGRPKKFKTE
;
A
#
# COMPACT_ATOMS: atom_id res chain seq x y z
N MET A 1 34.56 -35.10 -5.62
CA MET A 1 34.83 -34.04 -4.64
C MET A 1 34.00 -32.81 -4.98
N ARG A 2 32.87 -32.64 -4.29
CA ARG A 2 31.97 -31.48 -4.47
C ARG A 2 32.44 -30.37 -3.54
N ARG A 3 32.83 -29.23 -4.09
CA ARG A 3 33.18 -28.03 -3.32
C ARG A 3 31.88 -27.34 -2.91
N LEU A 4 31.61 -27.34 -1.59
CA LEU A 4 30.60 -26.50 -0.96
C LEU A 4 31.11 -25.05 -0.97
N LEU A 5 30.43 -24.17 -1.68
CA LEU A 5 30.60 -22.72 -1.52
C LEU A 5 29.84 -22.29 -0.26
N PRO A 6 30.45 -21.48 0.61
CA PRO A 6 29.74 -20.92 1.74
C PRO A 6 28.74 -19.85 1.26
N LEU A 7 27.47 -19.99 1.65
CA LEU A 7 26.48 -18.93 1.59
C LEU A 7 26.92 -17.79 2.51
N LEU A 8 27.43 -16.72 1.93
CA LEU A 8 27.59 -15.45 2.64
C LEU A 8 26.19 -14.85 2.84
N LEU A 9 25.66 -14.95 4.05
CA LEU A 9 24.56 -14.16 4.55
C LEU A 9 25.00 -12.69 4.55
N VAL A 10 24.66 -11.96 3.50
CA VAL A 10 24.70 -10.50 3.52
C VAL A 10 23.49 -10.06 4.34
N ALA A 11 23.70 -9.88 5.65
CA ALA A 11 22.78 -9.12 6.48
C ALA A 11 22.76 -7.70 5.91
N ALA A 12 21.72 -7.40 5.12
CA ALA A 12 21.46 -6.04 4.66
C ALA A 12 21.16 -5.21 5.93
N TRP A 13 22.13 -4.43 6.37
CA TRP A 13 21.89 -3.31 7.25
C TRP A 13 20.99 -2.33 6.50
N ALA A 14 19.70 -2.43 6.72
CA ALA A 14 18.82 -1.32 6.46
C ALA A 14 19.25 -0.20 7.42
N PRO A 15 19.72 0.96 6.93
CA PRO A 15 19.98 2.07 7.82
C PRO A 15 18.66 2.37 8.55
N ALA A 16 18.70 2.34 9.88
CA ALA A 16 17.59 2.83 10.68
C ALA A 16 17.34 4.27 10.23
N LEU A 17 16.20 4.51 9.59
CA LEU A 17 15.78 5.86 9.26
C LEU A 17 15.68 6.62 10.59
N PRO A 18 16.26 7.81 10.70
CA PRO A 18 16.26 8.55 11.96
C PRO A 18 14.81 8.74 12.42
N ALA A 19 14.54 8.41 13.67
CA ALA A 19 13.23 8.49 14.32
C ALA A 19 12.56 9.89 14.22
N GLN A 20 13.31 10.91 13.84
CA GLN A 20 12.83 12.27 13.65
C GLN A 20 11.89 12.47 12.44
N ILE A 21 11.87 11.56 11.46
CA ILE A 21 10.92 11.66 10.32
C ILE A 21 9.49 11.35 10.77
N VAL A 22 9.30 10.64 11.88
CA VAL A 22 7.97 10.26 12.40
C VAL A 22 7.28 11.41 13.13
N ALA A 23 8.01 12.39 13.67
CA ALA A 23 7.47 13.41 14.55
C ALA A 23 6.75 14.58 13.86
N ASN A 24 6.89 14.73 12.53
CA ASN A 24 6.33 15.86 11.78
C ASN A 24 5.27 15.47 10.74
N TRP A 25 4.49 14.42 11.02
CA TRP A 25 3.34 14.11 10.18
C TRP A 25 2.23 15.12 10.45
N ASP A 26 2.21 16.20 9.68
CA ASP A 26 1.21 17.25 9.78
C ASP A 26 -0.13 16.85 9.12
N THR A 27 -0.36 15.55 8.97
CA THR A 27 -1.66 15.00 8.60
C THR A 27 -2.60 15.14 9.79
N LYS A 28 -2.98 16.38 10.12
CA LYS A 28 -3.97 16.62 11.17
C LYS A 28 -5.28 16.00 10.72
N PRO A 29 -5.75 14.95 11.42
CA PRO A 29 -7.06 14.43 11.11
C PRO A 29 -8.11 15.48 11.44
N TYR A 30 -9.19 15.50 10.68
CA TYR A 30 -10.35 16.32 10.98
C TYR A 30 -11.59 15.44 11.10
N VAL A 31 -12.47 15.80 12.01
CA VAL A 31 -13.73 15.10 12.24
C VAL A 31 -14.79 15.70 11.33
N THR A 32 -15.41 14.85 10.51
CA THR A 32 -16.66 15.18 9.79
C THR A 32 -17.87 14.76 10.63
N ASP A 33 -19.07 14.94 10.10
CA ASP A 33 -20.30 14.51 10.81
C ASP A 33 -20.33 12.99 11.06
N SER A 34 -19.58 12.20 10.28
CA SER A 34 -19.67 10.74 10.30
C SER A 34 -18.32 10.02 10.47
N ALA A 35 -17.18 10.69 10.26
CA ALA A 35 -15.88 10.04 10.22
C ALA A 35 -14.73 10.92 10.70
N LEU A 36 -13.66 10.28 11.16
CA LEU A 36 -12.35 10.90 11.34
C LEU A 36 -11.54 10.70 10.06
N VAL A 37 -11.16 11.79 9.40
CA VAL A 37 -10.59 11.80 8.06
C VAL A 37 -9.15 12.29 8.08
N PHE A 38 -8.31 11.71 7.24
CA PHE A 38 -6.90 12.04 7.11
C PHE A 38 -6.58 12.48 5.68
N HIS A 39 -5.81 13.53 5.53
CA HIS A 39 -5.27 13.94 4.25
C HIS A 39 -3.93 13.27 3.95
N ASP A 40 -3.69 12.96 2.67
CA ASP A 40 -2.36 12.65 2.19
C ASP A 40 -1.71 13.95 1.72
N ASP A 41 -0.84 14.51 2.55
CA ASP A 41 -0.10 15.70 2.18
C ASP A 41 1.15 15.29 1.37
N LEU A 42 1.05 15.47 0.06
CA LEU A 42 2.15 15.16 -0.87
C LEU A 42 3.29 16.16 -0.80
N ASP A 43 3.00 17.41 -0.50
CA ASP A 43 4.02 18.45 -0.32
C ASP A 43 4.91 18.10 0.87
N PHE A 44 4.36 17.44 1.87
CA PHE A 44 5.13 16.91 2.98
C PHE A 44 6.21 15.91 2.51
N TYR A 45 5.89 14.97 1.63
CA TYR A 45 6.88 14.02 1.12
C TYR A 45 7.98 14.72 0.31
N LEU A 46 7.62 15.68 -0.53
CA LEU A 46 8.58 16.40 -1.35
C LEU A 46 9.49 17.31 -0.52
N ASN A 47 8.97 17.88 0.57
CA ASN A 47 9.70 18.79 1.45
C ASN A 47 10.42 18.07 2.61
N SER A 48 10.08 16.82 2.91
CA SER A 48 10.68 16.04 4.01
C SER A 48 12.07 15.51 3.69
N TYR A 49 12.48 15.50 2.43
CA TYR A 49 13.76 14.95 2.03
C TYR A 49 14.81 16.03 1.87
N SER A 50 15.93 15.88 2.58
CA SER A 50 17.11 16.71 2.40
C SER A 50 17.70 16.53 0.99
N LYS A 51 18.44 17.53 0.51
CA LYS A 51 19.18 17.43 -0.76
C LYS A 51 20.08 16.19 -0.83
N GLN A 52 20.59 15.75 0.31
CA GLN A 52 21.46 14.58 0.39
C GLN A 52 20.68 13.26 0.24
N GLU A 53 19.49 13.18 0.82
CA GLU A 53 18.59 12.04 0.66
C GLU A 53 18.10 11.93 -0.79
N ILE A 54 17.70 13.02 -1.41
CA ILE A 54 17.35 13.07 -2.83
C ILE A 54 18.53 12.60 -3.70
N LYS A 55 19.76 13.03 -3.38
CA LYS A 55 20.96 12.54 -4.08
C LYS A 55 21.20 11.06 -3.91
N SER A 56 20.93 10.52 -2.71
CA SER A 56 21.01 9.08 -2.41
C SER A 56 19.94 8.30 -3.18
N MET A 57 18.70 8.79 -3.21
CA MET A 57 17.63 8.19 -4.00
C MET A 57 17.94 8.18 -5.50
N ARG A 58 18.48 9.28 -6.05
CA ARG A 58 18.96 9.32 -7.44
C ARG A 58 20.00 8.25 -7.73
N ARG A 59 20.94 8.04 -6.80
CA ARG A 59 21.98 7.01 -6.93
C ARG A 59 21.38 5.60 -6.90
N MET A 60 20.46 5.33 -5.98
CA MET A 60 19.77 4.04 -5.91
C MET A 60 18.98 3.75 -7.20
N VAL A 61 18.22 4.71 -7.67
CA VAL A 61 17.45 4.59 -8.92
C VAL A 61 18.39 4.33 -10.12
N SER A 62 19.57 4.95 -10.15
CA SER A 62 20.55 4.73 -11.23
C SER A 62 21.16 3.32 -11.20
N ILE A 63 21.36 2.72 -10.03
CA ILE A 63 21.80 1.31 -9.89
C ILE A 63 20.80 0.36 -10.56
N TRP A 64 19.50 0.68 -10.48
CA TRP A 64 18.42 -0.08 -11.15
C TRP A 64 18.28 0.27 -12.64
N ARG A 65 19.20 1.06 -13.21
CA ARG A 65 19.13 1.57 -14.60
C ARG A 65 17.85 2.35 -14.91
N MET A 66 17.20 2.89 -13.91
CA MET A 66 16.01 3.73 -14.06
C MET A 66 16.40 5.20 -14.12
N ASN A 67 15.68 5.98 -14.93
CA ASN A 67 15.84 7.42 -14.99
C ASN A 67 14.98 8.06 -13.88
N PHE A 68 15.63 8.77 -12.94
CA PHE A 68 14.96 9.40 -11.80
C PHE A 68 13.85 10.36 -12.23
N ASP A 69 14.07 11.17 -13.27
CA ASP A 69 13.07 12.14 -13.73
C ASP A 69 11.85 11.46 -14.39
N LYS A 70 12.04 10.27 -14.99
CA LYS A 70 10.92 9.45 -15.46
C LYS A 70 10.12 8.87 -14.29
N VAL A 71 10.79 8.42 -13.23
CA VAL A 71 10.12 7.92 -12.02
C VAL A 71 9.30 9.03 -11.38
N ILE A 72 9.87 10.23 -11.22
CA ILE A 72 9.14 11.39 -10.66
C ILE A 72 7.93 11.76 -11.52
N ARG A 73 8.09 11.82 -12.85
CA ARG A 73 6.94 12.10 -13.74
C ARG A 73 5.85 11.06 -13.64
N ALA A 74 6.21 9.77 -13.61
CA ALA A 74 5.25 8.69 -13.44
C ALA A 74 4.53 8.82 -12.08
N THR A 75 5.24 9.17 -11.01
CA THR A 75 4.64 9.40 -9.70
C THR A 75 3.66 10.58 -9.72
N ILE A 76 4.00 11.68 -10.40
CA ILE A 76 3.09 12.84 -10.55
C ILE A 76 1.85 12.46 -11.36
N ASP A 77 2.01 11.67 -12.41
CA ASP A 77 0.87 11.19 -13.21
C ASP A 77 -0.02 10.24 -12.39
N ASP A 78 0.56 9.36 -11.57
CA ASP A 78 -0.16 8.51 -10.64
C ASP A 78 -0.95 9.33 -9.61
N ILE A 79 -0.36 10.38 -9.06
CA ILE A 79 -1.02 11.32 -8.14
C ILE A 79 -2.22 11.97 -8.79
N ARG A 80 -2.07 12.47 -10.02
CA ARG A 80 -3.15 13.13 -10.76
C ARG A 80 -4.30 12.17 -11.02
N THR A 81 -4.01 10.97 -11.53
CA THR A 81 -5.04 9.95 -11.78
C THR A 81 -5.68 9.43 -10.50
N HIS A 82 -4.90 9.36 -9.41
CA HIS A 82 -5.43 8.99 -8.10
C HIS A 82 -6.48 9.97 -7.59
N SER A 83 -6.34 11.26 -7.91
CA SER A 83 -7.33 12.28 -7.50
C SER A 83 -8.72 12.06 -8.09
N GLU A 84 -8.82 11.33 -9.21
CA GLU A 84 -10.07 10.99 -9.88
C GLU A 84 -10.83 9.82 -9.22
N GLY A 85 -10.21 9.13 -8.26
CA GLY A 85 -10.78 7.96 -7.60
C GLY A 85 -11.76 8.29 -6.47
N ALA A 86 -12.04 7.29 -5.64
CA ALA A 86 -12.97 7.38 -4.51
C ALA A 86 -12.63 8.55 -3.58
N GLY A 87 -13.61 9.39 -3.30
CA GLY A 87 -13.46 10.56 -2.44
C GLY A 87 -13.33 10.20 -0.96
N VAL A 88 -12.46 10.90 -0.23
CA VAL A 88 -12.36 10.80 1.23
C VAL A 88 -13.65 11.30 1.88
N ALA A 89 -14.03 10.77 3.03
CA ALA A 89 -15.28 10.99 3.75
C ALA A 89 -16.54 10.45 3.04
N THR A 90 -16.40 9.73 1.93
CA THR A 90 -17.54 9.10 1.25
C THR A 90 -17.62 7.60 1.57
N ARG A 91 -18.81 7.01 1.42
CA ARG A 91 -18.95 5.56 1.50
C ARG A 91 -18.24 4.90 0.34
N THR A 92 -17.46 3.87 0.66
CA THR A 92 -16.74 3.10 -0.34
C THR A 92 -17.67 2.22 -1.17
N LYS A 93 -17.30 2.02 -2.43
CA LYS A 93 -17.95 1.01 -3.26
C LYS A 93 -17.57 -0.39 -2.77
N ASP A 94 -18.56 -1.27 -2.67
CA ASP A 94 -18.31 -2.69 -2.36
C ASP A 94 -17.68 -3.39 -3.56
N PHE A 95 -16.89 -4.41 -3.28
CA PHE A 95 -16.34 -5.31 -4.28
C PHE A 95 -16.25 -6.74 -3.74
N GLU A 96 -16.14 -7.69 -4.64
CA GLU A 96 -15.91 -9.09 -4.30
C GLU A 96 -14.83 -9.66 -5.20
N LEU A 97 -13.73 -10.13 -4.60
CA LEU A 97 -12.56 -10.62 -5.30
C LEU A 97 -12.12 -12.00 -4.76
N PRO A 98 -11.48 -12.84 -5.59
CA PRO A 98 -10.87 -14.08 -5.12
C PRO A 98 -9.60 -13.79 -4.31
N VAL A 99 -9.38 -14.57 -3.26
CA VAL A 99 -8.14 -14.60 -2.47
C VAL A 99 -7.16 -15.54 -3.18
N ALA A 100 -6.00 -15.04 -3.58
CA ALA A 100 -5.00 -15.80 -4.33
C ALA A 100 -4.53 -17.06 -3.61
N GLN A 101 -4.31 -16.98 -2.29
CA GLN A 101 -3.80 -18.10 -1.49
C GLN A 101 -4.78 -19.25 -1.32
N THR A 102 -6.09 -18.99 -1.37
CA THR A 102 -7.11 -19.97 -0.99
C THR A 102 -8.16 -20.23 -2.06
N GLY A 103 -8.30 -19.32 -3.04
CA GLY A 103 -9.39 -19.31 -4.00
C GLY A 103 -10.76 -18.89 -3.42
N ALA A 104 -10.85 -18.65 -2.11
CA ALA A 104 -12.09 -18.19 -1.49
C ALA A 104 -12.48 -16.79 -1.99
N ARG A 105 -13.79 -16.51 -2.02
CA ARG A 105 -14.29 -15.16 -2.35
C ARG A 105 -14.25 -14.27 -1.11
N TYR A 106 -13.72 -13.09 -1.26
CA TYR A 106 -13.76 -12.05 -0.22
C TYR A 106 -14.60 -10.87 -0.71
N ARG A 107 -15.56 -10.48 0.11
CA ARG A 107 -16.38 -9.28 -0.12
C ARG A 107 -16.02 -8.22 0.92
N LEU A 108 -15.77 -6.99 0.48
CA LEU A 108 -15.37 -5.89 1.36
C LEU A 108 -16.40 -5.63 2.46
N SER A 109 -17.70 -5.67 2.13
CA SER A 109 -18.78 -5.45 3.10
C SER A 109 -18.92 -6.55 4.15
N ALA A 110 -18.33 -7.75 3.95
CA ALA A 110 -18.33 -8.81 4.96
C ALA A 110 -17.53 -8.44 6.22
N ASP A 111 -16.60 -7.50 6.10
CA ASP A 111 -15.81 -6.97 7.22
C ASP A 111 -16.34 -5.62 7.75
N GLN A 112 -17.63 -5.32 7.53
CA GLN A 112 -18.26 -4.14 8.14
C GLN A 112 -18.16 -4.22 9.67
N GLY A 113 -17.91 -3.07 10.31
CA GLY A 113 -17.63 -3.00 11.74
C GLY A 113 -16.15 -3.10 12.09
N ARG A 114 -15.28 -3.43 11.12
CA ARG A 114 -13.82 -3.40 11.24
C ARG A 114 -13.23 -2.21 10.47
N ILE A 115 -12.05 -1.78 10.87
CA ILE A 115 -11.21 -0.92 10.04
C ILE A 115 -10.63 -1.81 8.94
N ARG A 116 -10.83 -1.45 7.68
CA ARG A 116 -10.30 -2.18 6.52
C ARG A 116 -9.20 -1.37 5.88
N VAL A 117 -8.07 -2.01 5.70
CA VAL A 117 -6.84 -1.39 5.21
C VAL A 117 -6.33 -2.20 4.04
N PHE A 118 -6.10 -1.57 2.91
CA PHE A 118 -5.54 -2.28 1.77
C PHE A 118 -4.60 -1.41 0.95
N MET A 119 -3.72 -2.10 0.23
CA MET A 119 -2.83 -1.51 -0.77
C MET A 119 -3.02 -2.18 -2.12
N PHE A 120 -2.76 -1.45 -3.19
CA PHE A 120 -2.56 -2.04 -4.50
C PHE A 120 -1.10 -2.39 -4.74
N GLY A 121 -0.89 -3.41 -5.57
CA GLY A 121 0.45 -3.81 -5.98
C GLY A 121 0.42 -4.99 -6.94
N SER A 122 1.59 -5.42 -7.39
CA SER A 122 1.78 -6.60 -8.24
C SER A 122 3.17 -7.19 -8.05
N ILE A 123 3.44 -8.36 -8.64
CA ILE A 123 4.73 -9.02 -8.53
C ILE A 123 5.85 -8.22 -9.22
N THR A 124 5.52 -7.47 -10.26
CA THR A 124 6.47 -6.61 -10.99
C THR A 124 6.51 -5.17 -10.46
N ASN A 125 5.98 -4.94 -9.25
CA ASN A 125 5.91 -3.64 -8.63
C ASN A 125 6.90 -3.53 -7.45
N PRO A 126 8.15 -3.01 -7.66
CA PRO A 126 9.18 -2.96 -6.62
C PRO A 126 8.76 -2.19 -5.36
N PRO A 127 8.12 -1.00 -5.45
CA PRO A 127 7.63 -0.29 -4.28
C PRO A 127 6.65 -1.09 -3.44
N ALA A 128 5.66 -1.74 -4.06
CA ALA A 128 4.70 -2.57 -3.35
C ALA A 128 5.40 -3.76 -2.67
N ARG A 129 6.28 -4.47 -3.39
CA ARG A 129 7.05 -5.60 -2.85
C ARG A 129 7.90 -5.21 -1.64
N PHE A 130 8.46 -4.00 -1.65
CA PHE A 130 9.23 -3.48 -0.51
C PHE A 130 8.35 -3.29 0.73
N GLN A 131 7.09 -2.88 0.55
CA GLN A 131 6.16 -2.65 1.65
C GLN A 131 5.58 -3.94 2.25
N LEU A 132 5.49 -5.03 1.50
CA LEU A 132 4.81 -6.26 1.93
C LEU A 132 5.30 -6.82 3.28
N PRO A 133 6.62 -6.95 3.56
CA PRO A 133 7.08 -7.42 4.88
C PRO A 133 6.67 -6.50 6.03
N LEU A 134 6.56 -5.20 5.77
CA LEU A 134 6.14 -4.20 6.74
C LEU A 134 4.61 -4.30 6.99
N TRP A 135 3.84 -4.56 5.96
CA TRP A 135 2.40 -4.83 6.07
C TRP A 135 2.11 -6.15 6.80
N ASP A 136 2.92 -7.19 6.59
CA ASP A 136 2.86 -8.41 7.39
C ASP A 136 3.15 -8.14 8.89
N ALA A 137 4.05 -7.20 9.18
CA ALA A 137 4.31 -6.78 10.55
C ALA A 137 3.10 -6.03 11.14
N LEU A 138 2.46 -5.15 10.38
CA LEU A 138 1.23 -4.47 10.80
C LEU A 138 0.09 -5.47 11.05
N GLN A 139 -0.07 -6.49 10.20
CA GLN A 139 -1.07 -7.54 10.40
C GLN A 139 -0.90 -8.25 11.75
N ARG A 140 0.34 -8.45 12.20
CA ARG A 140 0.61 -9.06 13.51
C ARG A 140 0.38 -8.12 14.69
N LYS A 141 0.48 -6.81 14.46
CA LYS A 141 0.25 -5.79 15.51
C LYS A 141 -1.23 -5.69 15.89
N TYR A 142 -2.12 -5.81 14.92
CA TYR A 142 -3.53 -5.53 15.13
C TYR A 142 -4.36 -6.79 15.34
N ASP A 143 -5.33 -6.68 16.27
CA ASP A 143 -6.37 -7.69 16.42
C ASP A 143 -7.24 -7.76 15.16
N SER A 144 -7.30 -8.94 14.55
CA SER A 144 -8.06 -9.19 13.33
C SER A 144 -9.58 -9.00 13.48
N THR A 145 -10.09 -8.93 14.72
CA THR A 145 -11.49 -8.59 14.99
C THR A 145 -11.77 -7.10 14.86
N GLN A 146 -10.74 -6.26 14.93
CA GLN A 146 -10.86 -4.80 14.84
C GLN A 146 -10.33 -4.24 13.52
N VAL A 147 -9.25 -4.82 12.99
CA VAL A 147 -8.55 -4.33 11.79
C VAL A 147 -8.33 -5.47 10.81
N ARG A 148 -8.67 -5.25 9.56
CA ARG A 148 -8.44 -6.17 8.47
C ARG A 148 -7.48 -5.57 7.46
N LEU A 149 -6.31 -6.21 7.28
CA LEU A 149 -5.33 -5.81 6.26
C LEU A 149 -5.34 -6.81 5.10
N PHE A 150 -5.20 -6.32 3.88
CA PHE A 150 -5.03 -7.14 2.68
C PHE A 150 -4.36 -6.33 1.56
N MET A 151 -3.89 -7.02 0.55
CA MET A 151 -3.41 -6.43 -0.70
C MET A 151 -4.42 -6.74 -1.82
N ILE A 152 -4.59 -5.80 -2.75
CA ILE A 152 -5.28 -6.06 -4.02
C ILE A 152 -4.23 -6.13 -5.12
N TYR A 153 -4.13 -7.31 -5.74
CA TYR A 153 -3.26 -7.55 -6.88
C TYR A 153 -3.90 -6.91 -8.12
N GLY A 154 -3.35 -5.78 -8.52
CA GLY A 154 -3.83 -5.01 -9.66
C GLY A 154 -2.97 -5.22 -10.91
N ARG A 155 -2.71 -4.11 -11.60
CA ARG A 155 -1.91 -4.04 -12.84
C ARG A 155 -0.43 -4.31 -12.58
N GLU A 156 0.20 -5.03 -13.51
CA GLU A 156 1.66 -5.13 -13.54
C GLU A 156 2.28 -3.78 -13.89
N LEU A 157 3.27 -3.36 -13.08
CA LEU A 157 3.93 -2.07 -13.30
C LEU A 157 5.08 -2.18 -14.32
N HIS A 158 5.83 -3.27 -14.26
CA HIS A 158 7.00 -3.54 -15.10
C HIS A 158 6.91 -4.93 -15.77
N PRO A 159 5.84 -5.23 -16.53
CA PRO A 159 5.64 -6.56 -17.10
C PRO A 159 6.69 -6.88 -18.15
N GLY A 160 7.44 -7.98 -17.97
CA GLY A 160 8.50 -8.40 -18.88
C GLY A 160 9.69 -7.44 -18.96
N ASP A 161 9.67 -6.36 -18.18
CA ASP A 161 10.69 -5.33 -18.19
C ASP A 161 11.92 -5.78 -17.40
N GLN A 162 13.08 -5.44 -17.92
CA GLN A 162 14.38 -5.75 -17.33
C GLN A 162 14.62 -7.26 -17.07
N LYS A 163 15.83 -7.61 -16.64
CA LYS A 163 16.21 -8.98 -16.31
C LYS A 163 15.39 -9.58 -15.18
N THR A 164 15.01 -8.74 -14.21
CA THR A 164 14.30 -9.14 -12.97
C THR A 164 12.87 -9.61 -13.22
N TYR A 165 12.19 -9.03 -14.22
CA TYR A 165 10.77 -9.30 -14.49
C TYR A 165 10.53 -9.95 -15.86
N ARG A 166 11.61 -10.48 -16.49
CA ARG A 166 11.51 -11.13 -17.81
C ARG A 166 10.47 -12.24 -17.85
N ASP A 167 10.34 -12.98 -16.75
CA ASP A 167 9.46 -14.14 -16.64
C ASP A 167 8.02 -13.77 -16.25
N TYR A 168 7.74 -12.46 -16.11
CA TYR A 168 6.41 -11.92 -15.77
C TYR A 168 5.94 -10.95 -16.87
N PRO A 169 5.63 -11.42 -18.08
CA PRO A 169 5.01 -10.57 -19.10
C PRO A 169 3.63 -10.10 -18.64
N ALA A 170 3.06 -9.10 -19.29
CA ALA A 170 1.70 -8.67 -19.01
C ALA A 170 0.73 -9.85 -19.14
N PRO A 171 -0.06 -10.17 -18.11
CA PRO A 171 -0.97 -11.31 -18.13
C PRO A 171 -2.05 -11.11 -19.19
N LYS A 172 -2.32 -12.17 -19.96
CA LYS A 172 -3.30 -12.17 -21.06
C LYS A 172 -4.62 -12.86 -20.66
N SER A 173 -4.65 -13.46 -19.48
CA SER A 173 -5.81 -14.16 -18.95
C SER A 173 -5.93 -13.98 -17.45
N GLU A 174 -7.15 -14.11 -16.92
CA GLU A 174 -7.40 -14.13 -15.49
C GLU A 174 -6.59 -15.24 -14.78
N HIS A 175 -6.39 -16.36 -15.46
CA HIS A 175 -5.60 -17.47 -14.94
C HIS A 175 -4.12 -17.10 -14.78
N GLU A 176 -3.52 -16.41 -15.77
CA GLU A 176 -2.13 -15.94 -15.66
C GLU A 176 -1.99 -14.90 -14.55
N LYS A 177 -2.91 -13.94 -14.47
CA LYS A 177 -2.91 -12.93 -13.41
C LYS A 177 -3.04 -13.58 -12.03
N LEU A 178 -3.93 -14.56 -11.89
CA LEU A 178 -4.09 -15.33 -10.67
C LEU A 178 -2.81 -16.10 -10.29
N ALA A 179 -2.13 -16.72 -11.25
CA ALA A 179 -0.89 -17.44 -11.01
C ALA A 179 0.20 -16.52 -10.43
N TYR A 180 0.37 -15.31 -10.98
CA TYR A 180 1.31 -14.32 -10.44
C TYR A 180 0.92 -13.85 -9.04
N ALA A 181 -0.38 -13.63 -8.81
CA ALA A 181 -0.89 -13.26 -7.50
C ALA A 181 -0.69 -14.38 -6.46
N GLN A 182 -0.83 -15.64 -6.86
CA GLN A 182 -0.56 -16.80 -6.00
C GLN A 182 0.90 -16.90 -5.63
N GLU A 183 1.80 -16.72 -6.61
CA GLU A 183 3.24 -16.71 -6.37
C GLU A 183 3.62 -15.61 -5.36
N LEU A 184 3.13 -14.39 -5.56
CA LEU A 184 3.33 -13.31 -4.59
C LEU A 184 2.70 -13.65 -3.23
N GLY A 185 1.50 -14.22 -3.22
CA GLY A 185 0.76 -14.62 -2.03
C GLY A 185 1.48 -15.65 -1.16
N HIS A 186 2.33 -16.51 -1.75
CA HIS A 186 3.17 -17.43 -0.99
C HIS A 186 4.29 -16.74 -0.21
N THR A 187 4.64 -15.51 -0.57
CA THR A 187 5.73 -14.75 0.08
C THR A 187 5.25 -13.85 1.22
N VAL A 188 3.94 -13.70 1.41
CA VAL A 188 3.32 -12.78 2.38
C VAL A 188 2.27 -13.47 3.25
N LYS A 189 1.94 -12.86 4.38
CA LYS A 189 0.93 -13.38 5.33
C LYS A 189 -0.43 -12.70 5.18
N ILE A 190 -0.44 -11.44 4.73
CA ILE A 190 -1.70 -10.76 4.43
C ILE A 190 -2.41 -11.44 3.25
N PRO A 191 -3.76 -11.48 3.24
CA PRO A 191 -4.50 -11.93 2.07
C PRO A 191 -4.17 -11.10 0.83
N VAL A 192 -3.99 -11.76 -0.31
CA VAL A 192 -3.82 -11.14 -1.63
C VAL A 192 -5.11 -11.38 -2.41
N LEU A 193 -5.89 -10.33 -2.64
CA LEU A 193 -7.10 -10.35 -3.44
C LEU A 193 -6.73 -10.06 -4.90
N VAL A 194 -7.39 -10.69 -5.85
CA VAL A 194 -7.01 -10.55 -7.28
C VAL A 194 -8.07 -9.75 -8.03
N ASP A 195 -7.70 -8.56 -8.49
CA ASP A 195 -8.55 -7.75 -9.38
C ASP A 195 -8.58 -8.36 -10.78
N GLY A 196 -9.66 -8.15 -11.51
CA GLY A 196 -9.80 -8.64 -12.88
C GLY A 196 -8.75 -8.05 -13.84
N LEU A 197 -8.64 -8.63 -15.05
CA LEU A 197 -7.76 -8.09 -16.10
C LEU A 197 -8.11 -6.65 -16.49
N ASN A 198 -9.37 -6.26 -16.31
CA ASN A 198 -9.84 -4.92 -16.57
C ASN A 198 -9.52 -3.91 -15.44
N ASP A 199 -8.85 -4.35 -14.38
CA ASP A 199 -8.49 -3.52 -13.23
C ASP A 199 -9.67 -2.72 -12.64
N ALA A 200 -10.87 -3.31 -12.61
CA ALA A 200 -12.11 -2.59 -12.29
C ALA A 200 -12.12 -2.00 -10.87
N VAL A 201 -11.54 -2.72 -9.89
CA VAL A 201 -11.43 -2.22 -8.52
C VAL A 201 -10.36 -1.14 -8.45
N LEU A 202 -9.18 -1.35 -9.04
CA LEU A 202 -8.12 -0.35 -9.12
C LEU A 202 -8.64 0.96 -9.74
N ASP A 203 -9.36 0.86 -10.87
CA ASP A 203 -9.95 2.00 -11.57
C ASP A 203 -10.95 2.76 -10.69
N SER A 204 -11.76 2.04 -9.91
CA SER A 204 -12.75 2.67 -9.03
C SER A 204 -12.14 3.44 -7.85
N TYR A 205 -10.90 3.11 -7.49
CA TYR A 205 -10.15 3.73 -6.40
C TYR A 205 -9.09 4.75 -6.86
N GLY A 206 -8.87 4.95 -8.18
CA GLY A 206 -8.03 6.02 -8.71
C GLY A 206 -6.71 5.60 -9.33
N ARG A 207 -6.59 4.36 -9.77
CA ARG A 207 -5.53 3.85 -10.66
C ARG A 207 -4.08 3.91 -10.17
N ALA A 208 -3.81 4.45 -8.97
CA ALA A 208 -2.44 4.51 -8.47
C ALA A 208 -1.97 3.10 -8.05
N PRO A 209 -0.92 2.56 -8.70
CA PRO A 209 -0.56 1.14 -8.55
C PRO A 209 0.09 0.78 -7.22
N ASN A 210 0.42 1.80 -6.40
CA ASN A 210 1.03 1.67 -5.07
C ASN A 210 0.20 2.32 -3.97
N ALA A 211 -1.05 2.68 -4.26
CA ALA A 211 -1.89 3.40 -3.33
C ALA A 211 -2.28 2.54 -2.11
N ALA A 212 -2.48 3.22 -1.00
CA ALA A 212 -3.07 2.64 0.20
C ALA A 212 -4.37 3.35 0.57
N TYR A 213 -5.28 2.58 1.17
CA TYR A 213 -6.60 3.03 1.55
C TYR A 213 -6.94 2.55 2.95
N VAL A 214 -7.61 3.41 3.71
CA VAL A 214 -8.18 3.06 5.01
C VAL A 214 -9.66 3.37 5.00
N ILE A 215 -10.46 2.36 5.33
CA ILE A 215 -11.91 2.44 5.45
C ILE A 215 -12.26 2.23 6.91
N ASP A 216 -13.08 3.09 7.45
CA ASP A 216 -13.53 3.02 8.84
C ASP A 216 -14.55 1.90 9.10
N ARG A 217 -14.97 1.74 10.36
CA ARG A 217 -15.94 0.72 10.76
C ARG A 217 -17.31 0.90 10.09
N ASP A 218 -17.67 2.13 9.74
CA ASP A 218 -18.96 2.47 9.15
C ASP A 218 -18.95 2.38 7.61
N GLY A 219 -17.78 2.17 6.99
CA GLY A 219 -17.62 2.02 5.54
C GLY A 219 -17.25 3.31 4.82
N HIS A 220 -16.79 4.34 5.53
CA HIS A 220 -16.30 5.55 4.89
C HIS A 220 -14.81 5.42 4.58
N LEU A 221 -14.42 5.86 3.40
CA LEU A 221 -13.03 6.03 3.05
C LEU A 221 -12.47 7.21 3.86
N VAL A 222 -11.62 6.93 4.84
CA VAL A 222 -11.07 7.96 5.75
C VAL A 222 -9.66 8.38 5.39
N PHE A 223 -8.98 7.57 4.57
CA PHE A 223 -7.66 7.87 4.03
C PHE A 223 -7.48 7.21 2.67
N ARG A 224 -6.84 7.93 1.78
CA ARG A 224 -6.22 7.40 0.56
C ARG A 224 -4.87 8.06 0.37
N GLY A 225 -3.85 7.26 0.10
CA GLY A 225 -2.52 7.75 -0.21
C GLY A 225 -2.02 7.14 -1.50
N THR A 226 -1.28 7.91 -2.30
CA THR A 226 -0.67 7.44 -3.54
C THR A 226 0.44 6.42 -3.30
N TRP A 227 0.87 6.29 -2.03
CA TRP A 227 1.94 5.42 -1.61
C TRP A 227 1.57 4.61 -0.37
N ALA A 228 1.77 3.30 -0.41
CA ALA A 228 1.44 2.37 0.67
C ALA A 228 2.48 2.38 1.81
N ASP A 229 2.82 3.56 2.36
CA ASP A 229 3.73 3.65 3.50
C ASP A 229 3.10 3.05 4.75
N SER A 230 3.66 1.92 5.21
CA SER A 230 3.18 1.18 6.37
C SER A 230 3.16 2.01 7.66
N ARG A 231 4.11 2.93 7.84
CA ARG A 231 4.19 3.79 9.04
C ARG A 231 3.05 4.78 9.09
N LYS A 232 2.69 5.35 7.93
CA LYS A 232 1.56 6.26 7.82
C LYS A 232 0.25 5.53 8.07
N VAL A 233 0.11 4.35 7.48
CA VAL A 233 -1.03 3.47 7.72
C VAL A 233 -1.14 3.11 9.20
N GLU A 234 -0.03 2.76 9.84
CA GLU A 234 0.03 2.47 11.28
C GLU A 234 -0.48 3.64 12.12
N TYR A 235 0.05 4.84 11.88
CA TYR A 235 -0.39 6.06 12.57
C TYR A 235 -1.89 6.29 12.41
N ILE A 236 -2.43 6.13 11.20
CA ILE A 236 -3.86 6.34 10.91
C ILE A 236 -4.72 5.32 11.65
N VAL A 237 -4.34 4.04 11.61
CA VAL A 237 -5.09 2.97 12.28
C VAL A 237 -5.05 3.15 13.80
N ASP A 238 -3.89 3.45 14.39
CA ASP A 238 -3.75 3.70 15.82
C ASP A 238 -4.61 4.90 16.24
N THR A 239 -4.61 5.97 15.45
CA THR A 239 -5.42 7.18 15.69
C THR A 239 -6.92 6.87 15.62
N LEU A 240 -7.36 6.07 14.63
CA LEU A 240 -8.76 5.64 14.53
C LEU A 240 -9.18 4.77 15.73
N LEU A 241 -8.34 3.82 16.13
CA LEU A 241 -8.63 2.95 17.27
C LEU A 241 -8.77 3.77 18.55
N ARG A 242 -7.90 4.77 18.77
CA ARG A 242 -7.99 5.70 19.90
C ARG A 242 -9.27 6.53 19.82
N TRP A 243 -9.60 7.09 18.68
CA TRP A 243 -10.83 7.87 18.48
C TRP A 243 -12.09 7.06 18.80
N TYR A 244 -12.12 5.78 18.40
CA TYR A 244 -13.22 4.88 18.76
C TYR A 244 -13.26 4.59 20.28
N ALA A 245 -12.11 4.38 20.91
CA ALA A 245 -12.00 4.12 22.34
C ALA A 245 -12.48 5.31 23.18
N GLU A 246 -12.27 6.53 22.68
CA GLU A 246 -12.73 7.79 23.32
C GLU A 246 -14.21 8.12 23.02
N GLY A 247 -14.95 7.24 22.35
CA GLY A 247 -16.36 7.45 22.04
C GLY A 247 -16.63 8.40 20.88
N ARG A 248 -15.69 8.54 19.96
CA ARG A 248 -15.81 9.36 18.73
C ARG A 248 -16.05 10.85 19.02
N PRO A 249 -15.19 11.52 19.77
CA PRO A 249 -15.39 12.93 20.10
C PRO A 249 -15.38 13.80 18.84
N LYS A 250 -16.29 14.80 18.77
CA LYS A 250 -16.35 15.79 17.70
C LYS A 250 -15.10 16.69 17.64
N LYS A 251 -14.43 16.87 18.77
CA LYS A 251 -13.13 17.55 18.87
C LYS A 251 -12.11 16.54 19.33
N PHE A 252 -11.29 16.08 18.41
CA PHE A 252 -10.25 15.09 18.66
C PHE A 252 -8.87 15.77 18.54
N LYS A 253 -8.04 15.60 19.57
CA LYS A 253 -6.65 16.10 19.56
C LYS A 253 -5.73 14.94 19.21
N THR A 254 -4.94 15.13 18.19
CA THR A 254 -3.78 14.28 17.90
C THR A 254 -2.58 14.85 18.65
N GLU A 255 -2.01 14.04 19.53
CA GLU A 255 -0.73 14.35 20.16
C GLU A 255 0.40 14.23 19.17
#